data_4da6519852087e783166a1176b42c278
#
_entry.id   4da6519852087e783166a1176b42c278
#
_cell.length_a   1.000
_cell.length_b   1.000
_cell.length_c   1.000
_cell.angle_alpha   90.00
_cell.angle_beta   90.00
_cell.angle_gamma   90.00
#
_symmetry.space_group_name_H-M   'P 1'
#
loop_
_entity.id
_entity.type
_entity.pdbx_description
1 polymer ?
#
loop_
_entity_poly.entity_id
_entity_poly.type
_entity_poly.pdbx_seq_one_letter_code
_entity_poly.pdbx_strand_id
1 'polypeptide(L)'
;ADPVRDGKLAIKDSEDQIQKFTTQIARVMAETKRLEKDSAAAEKDIAKWLNIAQNAAASGDEDGARQALERKNTSQQKLDTFKAEFEKSQQLVNRLRQDLNRAKAKVSKAKNNITRLEARSSAANIRKEFAKAQSDFNNNSSGLSALDDLEKAVESDECEAEAYEDLVSDEMSASGSYLEEKYGAPTSEVD
;
A
#
# COMPACT_ATOMS: atom_id res chain seq x y z
N ALA A 1 -8.44 -28.91 -11.73
CA ALA A 1 -8.11 -27.55 -11.31
C ALA A 1 -9.06 -27.08 -10.22
N ASP A 2 -8.52 -26.67 -9.11
CA ASP A 2 -9.30 -26.11 -8.00
C ASP A 2 -9.20 -24.58 -8.06
N PRO A 3 -10.26 -23.86 -8.50
CA PRO A 3 -10.23 -22.41 -8.65
C PRO A 3 -9.95 -21.67 -7.34
N VAL A 4 -10.43 -22.19 -6.22
CA VAL A 4 -10.24 -21.59 -4.89
C VAL A 4 -8.78 -21.69 -4.49
N ARG A 5 -8.16 -22.86 -4.65
CA ARG A 5 -6.75 -23.08 -4.34
C ARG A 5 -5.84 -22.23 -5.22
N ASP A 6 -6.10 -22.21 -6.53
CA ASP A 6 -5.33 -21.42 -7.49
C ASP A 6 -5.48 -19.92 -7.21
N GLY A 7 -6.68 -19.49 -6.86
CA GLY A 7 -6.96 -18.10 -6.46
C GLY A 7 -6.23 -17.70 -5.18
N LYS A 8 -6.20 -18.55 -4.17
CA LYS A 8 -5.45 -18.29 -2.93
C LYS A 8 -3.95 -18.18 -3.17
N LEU A 9 -3.38 -19.01 -4.03
CA LEU A 9 -1.97 -18.93 -4.42
C LEU A 9 -1.66 -17.63 -5.16
N ALA A 10 -2.53 -17.24 -6.11
CA ALA A 10 -2.39 -15.99 -6.85
C ALA A 10 -2.47 -14.77 -5.93
N ILE A 11 -3.37 -14.78 -4.94
CA ILE A 11 -3.50 -13.72 -3.92
C ILE A 11 -2.22 -13.62 -3.11
N LYS A 12 -1.68 -14.74 -2.64
CA LYS A 12 -0.44 -14.76 -1.87
C LYS A 12 0.73 -14.20 -2.67
N ASP A 13 0.87 -14.60 -3.92
CA ASP A 13 1.90 -14.07 -4.82
C ASP A 13 1.74 -12.56 -5.03
N SER A 14 0.51 -12.09 -5.19
CA SER A 14 0.22 -10.66 -5.34
C SER A 14 0.53 -9.87 -4.05
N GLU A 15 0.23 -10.43 -2.90
CA GLU A 15 0.59 -9.83 -1.61
C GLU A 15 2.10 -9.72 -1.42
N ASP A 16 2.85 -10.75 -1.81
CA ASP A 16 4.32 -10.73 -1.78
C ASP A 16 4.89 -9.66 -2.73
N GLN A 17 4.31 -9.52 -3.91
CA GLN A 17 4.68 -8.47 -4.86
C GLN A 17 4.35 -7.07 -4.34
N ILE A 18 3.19 -6.90 -3.70
CA ILE A 18 2.79 -5.64 -3.05
C ILE A 18 3.78 -5.26 -1.97
N GLN A 19 4.23 -6.23 -1.17
CA GLN A 19 5.21 -5.99 -0.13
C GLN A 19 6.57 -5.54 -0.69
N LYS A 20 7.05 -6.18 -1.76
CA LYS A 20 8.26 -5.76 -2.48
C LYS A 20 8.10 -4.37 -3.09
N PHE A 21 6.96 -4.09 -3.69
CA PHE A 21 6.65 -2.79 -4.26
C PHE A 21 6.62 -1.68 -3.20
N THR A 22 6.02 -1.95 -2.05
CA THR A 22 6.02 -1.05 -0.89
C THR A 22 7.43 -0.71 -0.44
N THR A 23 8.33 -1.70 -0.40
CA THR A 23 9.74 -1.49 -0.07
C THR A 23 10.44 -0.61 -1.11
N GLN A 24 10.17 -0.79 -2.39
CA GLN A 24 10.71 0.06 -3.46
C GLN A 24 10.21 1.50 -3.37
N ILE A 25 8.94 1.70 -3.04
CA ILE A 25 8.37 3.04 -2.81
C ILE A 25 9.08 3.71 -1.63
N ALA A 26 9.33 2.98 -0.55
CA ALA A 26 10.05 3.51 0.61
C ALA A 26 11.47 3.97 0.24
N ARG A 27 12.16 3.27 -0.67
CA ARG A 27 13.47 3.69 -1.19
C ARG A 27 13.38 4.98 -1.99
N VAL A 28 12.39 5.12 -2.84
CA VAL A 28 12.17 6.37 -3.60
C VAL A 28 11.85 7.53 -2.65
N MET A 29 11.05 7.29 -1.62
CA MET A 29 10.75 8.29 -0.59
C MET A 29 12.00 8.71 0.18
N ALA A 30 12.89 7.78 0.50
CA ALA A 30 14.18 8.08 1.15
C ALA A 30 15.07 8.93 0.23
N GLU A 31 15.12 8.64 -1.06
CA GLU A 31 15.82 9.43 -2.06
C GLU A 31 15.23 10.84 -2.17
N THR A 32 13.92 10.96 -2.15
CA THR A 32 13.23 12.26 -2.18
C THR A 32 13.61 13.11 -0.96
N LYS A 33 13.68 12.51 0.22
CA LYS A 33 14.14 13.19 1.44
C LYS A 33 15.61 13.60 1.36
N ARG A 34 16.45 12.79 0.75
CA ARG A 34 17.86 13.14 0.51
C ARG A 34 17.98 14.36 -0.38
N LEU A 35 17.21 14.42 -1.47
CA LEU A 35 17.16 15.56 -2.38
C LEU A 35 16.69 16.85 -1.66
N GLU A 36 15.72 16.73 -0.76
CA GLU A 36 15.28 17.85 0.07
C GLU A 36 16.41 18.36 0.97
N LYS A 37 17.16 17.46 1.63
CA LYS A 37 18.32 17.83 2.47
C LYS A 37 19.45 18.43 1.64
N ASP A 38 19.72 17.87 0.47
CA ASP A 38 20.75 18.41 -0.43
C ASP A 38 20.38 19.79 -0.95
N SER A 39 19.10 20.05 -1.22
CA SER A 39 18.58 21.36 -1.56
C SER A 39 18.78 22.37 -0.40
N ALA A 40 18.46 21.97 0.81
CA ALA A 40 18.67 22.81 1.98
C ALA A 40 20.14 23.14 2.23
N ALA A 41 21.03 22.16 2.01
CA ALA A 41 22.49 22.37 2.10
C ALA A 41 22.98 23.34 1.03
N ALA A 42 22.49 23.22 -0.22
CA ALA A 42 22.83 24.15 -1.29
C ALA A 42 22.34 25.58 -1.00
N GLU A 43 21.15 25.74 -0.42
CA GLU A 43 20.64 27.05 0.01
C GLU A 43 21.55 27.70 1.08
N LYS A 44 22.03 26.90 2.03
CA LYS A 44 22.99 27.39 3.04
C LYS A 44 24.32 27.81 2.42
N ASP A 45 24.83 27.06 1.44
CA ASP A 45 26.04 27.40 0.73
C ASP A 45 25.88 28.69 -0.07
N ILE A 46 24.74 28.90 -0.71
CA ILE A 46 24.44 30.13 -1.44
C ILE A 46 24.48 31.33 -0.47
N ALA A 47 23.82 31.24 0.68
CA ALA A 47 23.80 32.29 1.67
C ALA A 47 25.21 32.58 2.22
N LYS A 48 25.98 31.52 2.48
CA LYS A 48 27.38 31.62 2.92
C LYS A 48 28.26 32.36 1.92
N TRP A 49 28.23 31.96 0.67
CA TRP A 49 29.09 32.57 -0.37
C TRP A 49 28.64 33.98 -0.73
N LEU A 50 27.34 34.27 -0.67
CA LEU A 50 26.83 35.61 -0.83
C LEU A 50 27.35 36.54 0.28
N ASN A 51 27.32 36.11 1.53
CA ASN A 51 27.86 36.85 2.64
C ASN A 51 29.37 37.09 2.54
N ILE A 52 30.11 36.05 2.14
CA ILE A 52 31.57 36.18 1.88
C ILE A 52 31.82 37.18 0.77
N ALA A 53 31.06 37.14 -0.33
CA ALA A 53 31.19 38.09 -1.41
C ALA A 53 30.95 39.54 -0.99
N GLN A 54 29.91 39.77 -0.16
CA GLN A 54 29.61 41.11 0.38
C GLN A 54 30.71 41.62 1.29
N ASN A 55 31.25 40.76 2.15
CA ASN A 55 32.36 41.12 3.05
C ASN A 55 33.65 41.42 2.28
N ALA A 56 33.98 40.61 1.25
CA ALA A 56 35.14 40.88 0.42
C ALA A 56 35.00 42.18 -0.37
N ALA A 57 33.84 42.48 -0.91
CA ALA A 57 33.58 43.74 -1.61
C ALA A 57 33.69 44.95 -0.66
N ALA A 58 33.16 44.85 0.57
CA ALA A 58 33.27 45.89 1.57
C ALA A 58 34.74 46.16 1.98
N SER A 59 35.60 45.15 1.91
CA SER A 59 37.04 45.26 2.20
C SER A 59 37.88 45.73 0.99
N GLY A 60 37.24 45.93 -0.17
CA GLY A 60 37.92 46.30 -1.42
C GLY A 60 38.59 45.14 -2.14
N ASP A 61 38.38 43.89 -1.72
CA ASP A 61 38.88 42.68 -2.36
C ASP A 61 37.92 42.24 -3.50
N GLU A 62 38.10 42.84 -4.67
CA GLU A 62 37.27 42.55 -5.83
C GLU A 62 37.46 41.11 -6.36
N ASP A 63 38.66 40.58 -6.35
CA ASP A 63 38.96 39.20 -6.79
C ASP A 63 38.33 38.18 -5.83
N GLY A 64 38.44 38.40 -4.52
CA GLY A 64 37.78 37.58 -3.52
C GLY A 64 36.26 37.58 -3.67
N ALA A 65 35.66 38.75 -3.91
CA ALA A 65 34.24 38.89 -4.15
C ALA A 65 33.80 38.13 -5.41
N ARG A 66 34.56 38.19 -6.48
CA ARG A 66 34.29 37.47 -7.74
C ARG A 66 34.36 35.97 -7.55
N GLN A 67 35.38 35.48 -6.88
CA GLN A 67 35.53 34.04 -6.59
C GLN A 67 34.37 33.53 -5.71
N ALA A 68 33.97 34.30 -4.73
CA ALA A 68 32.81 33.95 -3.88
C ALA A 68 31.50 33.90 -4.67
N LEU A 69 31.28 34.84 -5.58
CA LEU A 69 30.11 34.83 -6.48
C LEU A 69 30.11 33.64 -7.45
N GLU A 70 31.27 33.22 -7.96
CA GLU A 70 31.40 32.03 -8.78
C GLU A 70 31.00 30.77 -7.99
N ARG A 71 31.43 30.66 -6.76
CA ARG A 71 31.04 29.55 -5.88
C ARG A 71 29.57 29.60 -5.55
N LYS A 72 29.00 30.77 -5.30
CA LYS A 72 27.58 30.98 -5.13
C LYS A 72 26.80 30.52 -6.36
N ASN A 73 27.24 30.85 -7.54
CA ASN A 73 26.59 30.43 -8.78
C ASN A 73 26.65 28.90 -9.00
N THR A 74 27.75 28.27 -8.64
CA THR A 74 27.87 26.80 -8.66
C THR A 74 26.86 26.15 -7.71
N SER A 75 26.74 26.69 -6.50
CA SER A 75 25.74 26.21 -5.53
C SER A 75 24.31 26.48 -6.01
N GLN A 76 24.08 27.58 -6.70
CA GLN A 76 22.78 27.88 -7.31
C GLN A 76 22.39 26.83 -8.38
N GLN A 77 23.34 26.45 -9.24
CA GLN A 77 23.11 25.41 -10.23
C GLN A 77 22.80 24.05 -9.59
N LYS A 78 23.52 23.70 -8.52
CA LYS A 78 23.22 22.50 -7.73
C LYS A 78 21.82 22.54 -7.13
N LEU A 79 21.44 23.68 -6.54
CA LEU A 79 20.11 23.87 -5.98
C LEU A 79 19.03 23.67 -7.04
N ASP A 80 19.18 24.28 -8.20
CA ASP A 80 18.22 24.16 -9.30
C ASP A 80 18.08 22.71 -9.76
N THR A 81 19.19 21.97 -9.85
CA THR A 81 19.19 20.55 -10.18
C THR A 81 18.49 19.71 -9.10
N PHE A 82 18.83 19.92 -7.84
CA PHE A 82 18.21 19.19 -6.73
C PHE A 82 16.70 19.45 -6.63
N LYS A 83 16.28 20.69 -6.83
CA LYS A 83 14.84 21.04 -6.83
C LYS A 83 14.09 20.38 -7.98
N ALA A 84 14.66 20.35 -9.17
CA ALA A 84 14.05 19.69 -10.31
C ALA A 84 13.93 18.18 -10.10
N GLU A 85 14.99 17.55 -9.59
CA GLU A 85 14.97 16.12 -9.27
C GLU A 85 14.03 15.79 -8.11
N PHE A 86 13.98 16.65 -7.09
CA PHE A 86 13.01 16.53 -5.98
C PHE A 86 11.57 16.52 -6.50
N GLU A 87 11.22 17.45 -7.36
CA GLU A 87 9.87 17.53 -7.91
C GLU A 87 9.52 16.29 -8.73
N LYS A 88 10.43 15.82 -9.59
CA LYS A 88 10.26 14.56 -10.34
C LYS A 88 10.07 13.36 -9.41
N SER A 89 10.88 13.26 -8.37
CA SER A 89 10.82 12.18 -7.39
C SER A 89 9.50 12.22 -6.62
N GLN A 90 9.04 13.40 -6.24
CA GLN A 90 7.76 13.59 -5.56
C GLN A 90 6.58 13.14 -6.43
N GLN A 91 6.58 13.51 -7.70
CA GLN A 91 5.57 13.06 -8.67
C GLN A 91 5.61 11.55 -8.85
N LEU A 92 6.79 10.96 -8.90
CA LEU A 92 6.97 9.51 -8.98
C LEU A 92 6.39 8.81 -7.74
N VAL A 93 6.69 9.30 -6.55
CA VAL A 93 6.13 8.76 -5.30
C VAL A 93 4.60 8.80 -5.32
N ASN A 94 4.01 9.91 -5.73
CA ASN A 94 2.56 10.05 -5.81
C ASN A 94 1.93 9.03 -6.77
N ARG A 95 2.54 8.84 -7.93
CA ARG A 95 2.09 7.84 -8.92
C ARG A 95 2.23 6.41 -8.39
N LEU A 96 3.36 6.09 -7.80
CA LEU A 96 3.62 4.76 -7.24
C LEU A 96 2.65 4.43 -6.10
N ARG A 97 2.29 5.40 -5.28
CA ARG A 97 1.27 5.23 -4.23
C ARG A 97 -0.12 4.94 -4.81
N GLN A 98 -0.49 5.63 -5.87
CA GLN A 98 -1.76 5.35 -6.57
C GLN A 98 -1.77 3.93 -7.14
N ASP A 99 -0.67 3.50 -7.75
CA ASP A 99 -0.51 2.16 -8.28
C ASP A 99 -0.58 1.10 -7.17
N LEU A 100 0.05 1.36 -6.03
CA LEU A 100 -0.01 0.50 -4.84
C LEU A 100 -1.46 0.37 -4.33
N ASN A 101 -2.18 1.47 -4.21
CA ASN A 101 -3.56 1.47 -3.76
C ASN A 101 -4.47 0.69 -4.71
N ARG A 102 -4.26 0.80 -6.01
CA ARG A 102 -4.99 -0.01 -7.02
C ARG A 102 -4.69 -1.50 -6.88
N ALA A 103 -3.42 -1.85 -6.70
CA ALA A 103 -3.02 -3.24 -6.51
C ALA A 103 -3.66 -3.84 -5.25
N LYS A 104 -3.66 -3.11 -4.15
CA LYS A 104 -4.32 -3.51 -2.90
C LYS A 104 -5.83 -3.69 -3.07
N ALA A 105 -6.47 -2.77 -3.78
CA ALA A 105 -7.91 -2.87 -4.07
C ALA A 105 -8.25 -4.12 -4.88
N LYS A 106 -7.41 -4.47 -5.86
CA LYS A 106 -7.58 -5.70 -6.65
C LYS A 106 -7.43 -6.95 -5.79
N VAL A 107 -6.45 -6.99 -4.89
CA VAL A 107 -6.25 -8.11 -3.97
C VAL A 107 -7.43 -8.23 -3.00
N SER A 108 -7.90 -7.12 -2.46
CA SER A 108 -9.09 -7.08 -1.61
C SER A 108 -10.30 -7.67 -2.29
N LYS A 109 -10.56 -7.26 -3.53
CA LYS A 109 -11.66 -7.78 -4.34
C LYS A 109 -11.51 -9.28 -4.63
N ALA A 110 -10.29 -9.72 -4.94
CA ALA A 110 -10.00 -11.13 -5.15
C ALA A 110 -10.23 -11.98 -3.90
N LYS A 111 -9.81 -11.50 -2.73
CA LYS A 111 -10.08 -12.15 -1.44
C LYS A 111 -11.57 -12.29 -1.18
N ASN A 112 -12.34 -11.23 -1.40
CA ASN A 112 -13.79 -11.27 -1.24
C ASN A 112 -14.45 -12.27 -2.20
N ASN A 113 -13.99 -12.35 -3.43
CA ASN A 113 -14.47 -13.33 -4.40
C ASN A 113 -14.16 -14.76 -3.97
N ILE A 114 -12.98 -15.02 -3.46
CA ILE A 114 -12.59 -16.34 -2.92
C ILE A 114 -13.48 -16.72 -1.73
N THR A 115 -13.70 -15.82 -0.80
CA THR A 115 -14.59 -16.05 0.35
C THR A 115 -15.99 -16.40 -0.09
N ARG A 116 -16.53 -15.73 -1.11
CA ARG A 116 -17.85 -16.05 -1.69
C ARG A 116 -17.89 -17.43 -2.35
N LEU A 117 -16.83 -17.77 -3.08
CA LEU A 117 -16.73 -19.09 -3.72
C LEU A 117 -16.64 -20.21 -2.67
N GLU A 118 -15.89 -20.02 -1.59
CA GLU A 118 -15.83 -20.96 -0.48
C GLU A 118 -17.20 -21.13 0.19
N ALA A 119 -17.89 -20.03 0.46
CA ALA A 119 -19.23 -20.07 1.06
C ALA A 119 -20.22 -20.80 0.15
N ARG A 120 -20.19 -20.57 -1.15
CA ARG A 120 -21.04 -21.29 -2.13
C ARG A 120 -20.71 -22.77 -2.21
N SER A 121 -19.44 -23.12 -2.20
CA SER A 121 -18.98 -24.52 -2.18
C SER A 121 -19.46 -25.25 -0.94
N SER A 122 -19.32 -24.64 0.22
CA SER A 122 -19.80 -25.17 1.49
C SER A 122 -21.32 -25.35 1.50
N ALA A 123 -22.06 -24.34 1.08
CA ALA A 123 -23.52 -24.39 0.97
C ALA A 123 -23.99 -25.49 -0.02
N ALA A 124 -23.30 -25.64 -1.13
CA ALA A 124 -23.60 -26.69 -2.11
C ALA A 124 -23.36 -28.10 -1.55
N ASN A 125 -22.28 -28.31 -0.81
CA ASN A 125 -22.00 -29.57 -0.12
C ASN A 125 -23.07 -29.92 0.94
N ILE A 126 -23.48 -28.95 1.73
CA ILE A 126 -24.51 -29.13 2.73
C ILE A 126 -25.87 -29.46 2.09
N ARG A 127 -26.23 -28.80 1.01
CA ARG A 127 -27.44 -29.12 0.23
C ARG A 127 -27.41 -30.53 -0.32
N LYS A 128 -26.24 -30.97 -0.76
CA LYS A 128 -26.04 -32.33 -1.26
C LYS A 128 -26.21 -33.38 -0.15
N GLU A 129 -25.65 -33.11 1.03
CA GLU A 129 -25.84 -33.96 2.22
C GLU A 129 -27.30 -33.97 2.70
N PHE A 130 -27.99 -32.82 2.67
CA PHE A 130 -29.40 -32.71 2.99
C PHE A 130 -30.25 -33.52 2.00
N ALA A 131 -30.00 -33.41 0.69
CA ALA A 131 -30.71 -34.19 -0.32
C ALA A 131 -30.52 -35.71 -0.12
N LYS A 132 -29.32 -36.13 0.24
CA LYS A 132 -28.99 -37.52 0.54
C LYS A 132 -29.75 -37.99 1.83
N ALA A 133 -29.73 -37.19 2.87
CA ALA A 133 -30.45 -37.50 4.09
C ALA A 133 -31.99 -37.56 3.88
N GLN A 134 -32.52 -36.68 3.03
CA GLN A 134 -33.94 -36.71 2.66
C GLN A 134 -34.31 -37.97 1.85
N SER A 135 -33.41 -38.41 0.95
CA SER A 135 -33.56 -39.66 0.25
C SER A 135 -33.53 -40.88 1.21
N ASP A 136 -32.60 -40.89 2.15
CA ASP A 136 -32.51 -41.93 3.19
C ASP A 136 -33.72 -41.90 4.13
N PHE A 137 -34.28 -40.72 4.40
CA PHE A 137 -35.51 -40.59 5.15
C PHE A 137 -36.73 -41.21 4.45
N ASN A 138 -36.83 -40.98 3.12
CA ASN A 138 -37.92 -41.60 2.31
C ASN A 138 -37.82 -43.11 2.25
N ASN A 139 -36.60 -43.65 2.47
CA ASN A 139 -36.32 -45.09 2.47
C ASN A 139 -36.35 -45.72 3.87
N ASN A 140 -36.18 -44.93 4.97
CA ASN A 140 -36.14 -45.38 6.36
C ASN A 140 -36.95 -44.46 7.27
N SER A 141 -37.75 -45.03 8.16
CA SER A 141 -38.66 -44.30 9.07
C SER A 141 -37.97 -43.60 10.27
N SER A 142 -36.63 -43.54 10.34
CA SER A 142 -35.88 -42.94 11.45
C SER A 142 -35.29 -41.57 11.17
N GLY A 143 -35.77 -40.88 10.13
CA GLY A 143 -35.07 -39.72 9.55
C GLY A 143 -35.39 -38.34 10.15
N LEU A 144 -36.35 -38.19 11.05
CA LEU A 144 -36.73 -36.85 11.59
C LEU A 144 -35.63 -36.22 12.43
N SER A 145 -34.87 -37.00 13.19
CA SER A 145 -33.74 -36.52 13.99
C SER A 145 -32.55 -36.08 13.13
N ALA A 146 -32.31 -36.80 12.05
CA ALA A 146 -31.21 -36.45 11.10
C ALA A 146 -31.48 -35.16 10.33
N LEU A 147 -32.74 -34.88 9.99
CA LEU A 147 -33.15 -33.63 9.34
C LEU A 147 -32.94 -32.40 10.25
N ASP A 148 -33.31 -32.51 11.53
CA ASP A 148 -33.09 -31.44 12.50
C ASP A 148 -31.60 -31.14 12.69
N ASP A 149 -30.74 -32.15 12.75
CA ASP A 149 -29.32 -32.01 12.89
C ASP A 149 -28.68 -31.34 11.63
N LEU A 150 -29.18 -31.65 10.45
CA LEU A 150 -28.75 -31.03 9.20
C LEU A 150 -29.14 -29.56 9.08
N GLU A 151 -30.35 -29.20 9.50
CA GLU A 151 -30.78 -27.79 9.53
C GLU A 151 -29.88 -26.96 10.45
N LYS A 152 -29.51 -27.48 11.62
CA LYS A 152 -28.59 -26.83 12.54
C LYS A 152 -27.17 -26.68 11.93
N ALA A 153 -26.70 -27.70 11.21
CA ALA A 153 -25.43 -27.65 10.54
C ALA A 153 -25.39 -26.58 9.41
N VAL A 154 -26.49 -26.43 8.65
CA VAL A 154 -26.63 -25.39 7.62
C VAL A 154 -26.55 -23.99 8.23
N GLU A 155 -27.32 -23.74 9.34
CA GLU A 155 -27.28 -22.46 10.04
C GLU A 155 -25.89 -22.14 10.58
N SER A 156 -25.19 -23.13 11.16
CA SER A 156 -23.83 -22.96 11.67
C SER A 156 -22.82 -22.59 10.59
N ASP A 157 -22.89 -23.23 9.41
CA ASP A 157 -21.98 -22.97 8.30
C ASP A 157 -22.20 -21.59 7.66
N GLU A 158 -23.44 -21.15 7.52
CA GLU A 158 -23.78 -19.79 7.06
C GLU A 158 -23.24 -18.74 8.04
N CYS A 159 -23.38 -18.95 9.35
CA CYS A 159 -22.82 -18.07 10.37
C CYS A 159 -21.28 -18.02 10.34
N GLU A 160 -20.63 -19.15 10.13
CA GLU A 160 -19.15 -19.21 9.99
C GLU A 160 -18.67 -18.47 8.74
N ALA A 161 -19.37 -18.60 7.61
CA ALA A 161 -19.06 -17.90 6.38
C ALA A 161 -19.19 -16.37 6.53
N GLU A 162 -20.25 -15.88 7.17
CA GLU A 162 -20.43 -14.46 7.48
C GLU A 162 -19.33 -13.93 8.41
N ALA A 163 -19.01 -14.67 9.48
CA ALA A 163 -17.94 -14.30 10.41
C ALA A 163 -16.57 -14.22 9.72
N TYR A 164 -16.28 -15.12 8.79
CA TYR A 164 -15.05 -15.10 8.01
C TYR A 164 -15.00 -13.91 7.06
N GLU A 165 -16.08 -13.56 6.38
CA GLU A 165 -16.16 -12.35 5.54
C GLU A 165 -15.90 -11.08 6.35
N ASP A 166 -16.47 -10.96 7.55
CA ASP A 166 -16.26 -9.81 8.43
C ASP A 166 -14.80 -9.68 8.88
N LEU A 167 -14.14 -10.78 9.22
CA LEU A 167 -12.71 -10.80 9.59
C LEU A 167 -11.80 -10.36 8.43
N VAL A 168 -12.04 -10.84 7.23
CA VAL A 168 -11.29 -10.46 6.02
C VAL A 168 -11.47 -8.98 5.72
N SER A 169 -12.68 -8.44 5.86
CA SER A 169 -12.98 -7.02 5.69
C SER A 169 -12.24 -6.15 6.71
N ASP A 170 -12.21 -6.55 7.99
CA ASP A 170 -11.51 -5.83 9.05
C ASP A 170 -9.98 -5.82 8.85
N GLU A 171 -9.38 -6.95 8.47
CA GLU A 171 -7.95 -7.03 8.17
C GLU A 171 -7.56 -6.12 7.00
N MET A 172 -8.38 -6.06 5.96
CA MET A 172 -8.14 -5.19 4.81
C MET A 172 -8.22 -3.71 5.18
N SER A 173 -9.17 -3.32 6.01
CA SER A 173 -9.30 -1.95 6.53
C SER A 173 -8.11 -1.56 7.40
N ALA A 174 -7.67 -2.43 8.31
CA ALA A 174 -6.51 -2.21 9.18
C ALA A 174 -5.22 -2.07 8.37
N SER A 175 -5.01 -2.92 7.36
CA SER A 175 -3.85 -2.87 6.46
C SER A 175 -3.81 -1.58 5.63
N GLY A 176 -4.95 -1.13 5.11
CA GLY A 176 -5.08 0.15 4.40
C GLY A 176 -4.75 1.33 5.29
N SER A 177 -5.30 1.38 6.50
CA SER A 177 -5.04 2.44 7.49
C SER A 177 -3.57 2.50 7.92
N TYR A 178 -2.94 1.34 8.14
CA TYR A 178 -1.52 1.25 8.49
C TYR A 178 -0.62 1.88 7.41
N LEU A 179 -0.92 1.61 6.15
CA LEU A 179 -0.12 2.12 5.04
C LEU A 179 -0.37 3.61 4.77
N GLU A 180 -1.59 4.09 4.99
CA GLU A 180 -1.90 5.52 4.95
C GLU A 180 -1.16 6.28 6.07
N GLU A 181 -1.11 5.72 7.27
CA GLU A 181 -0.38 6.30 8.40
C GLU A 181 1.13 6.32 8.14
N LYS A 182 1.69 5.21 7.67
CA LYS A 182 3.15 5.06 7.48
C LYS A 182 3.67 5.77 6.23
N TYR A 183 2.90 5.77 5.14
CA TYR A 183 3.30 6.28 3.83
C TYR A 183 2.34 7.35 3.29
N GLY A 184 1.40 7.81 4.10
CA GLY A 184 0.49 8.90 3.79
C GLY A 184 1.24 10.14 3.30
N ALA A 185 0.59 11.00 2.50
CA ALA A 185 1.23 12.21 1.99
C ALA A 185 1.91 12.96 3.14
N PRO A 186 3.16 13.43 2.98
CA PRO A 186 3.71 14.32 3.96
C PRO A 186 2.76 15.50 4.09
N THR A 187 2.27 15.73 5.29
CA THR A 187 1.58 16.97 5.59
C THR A 187 2.54 18.08 5.20
N SER A 188 2.18 18.82 4.16
CA SER A 188 2.87 20.06 3.84
C SER A 188 2.58 21.05 4.97
N GLU A 189 3.24 20.89 6.09
CA GLU A 189 3.43 21.98 6.99
C GLU A 189 4.48 22.88 6.37
N VAL A 190 4.02 23.69 5.44
CA VAL A 190 4.70 24.91 5.07
C VAL A 190 4.07 25.99 5.96
N ASP A 191 4.67 26.21 7.06
CA ASP A 191 4.65 27.49 7.73
C ASP A 191 5.88 28.31 7.34
#